data_7b0b99023c014f1af27cb3331b73f61c
#
_entry.id   7b0b99023c014f1af27cb3331b73f61c
#
_cell.length_a   1.000
_cell.length_b   1.000
_cell.length_c   1.000
_cell.angle_alpha   90.00
_cell.angle_beta   90.00
_cell.angle_gamma   90.00
#
_symmetry.space_group_name_H-M   'P 1'
#
loop_
_entity.id
_entity.type
_entity.pdbx_description
1 polymer ?
#
loop_
_entity_poly.entity_id
_entity_poly.type
_entity_poly.pdbx_seq_one_letter_code
_entity_poly.pdbx_strand_id
1 'polypeptide(L)'
;MNSRVVLLLGAALLLGACATGPLLAPDFDGSAGEGARTPDFAFAGDTFAFPNLIRARHPGVDDLYANYCFVLARGLRQFSQFARFDPGLPKLDHAGYRELVERVAARAPWAPALPPGERVVIPGYANLREFSRAEEGAVKEGLGPRFWTLWHWTNWRAAFLVTRAHQEGVARELVAELRAGRLVQLLVTNLPKIELNHTVVAFEARDTARGIEFVVWDPNDPDAPGLIQYDREERRFWATRLHDTEPGPIRAFRMYYSRFL
;
A
#
# COMPACT_ATOMS: atom_id res chain seq x y z
N MET A 1 -46.02 40.89 1.50
CA MET A 1 -45.03 41.03 0.42
C MET A 1 -43.99 39.91 0.64
N ASN A 2 -44.11 38.88 -0.18
CA ASN A 2 -43.31 37.64 -0.09
C ASN A 2 -42.10 37.77 -1.01
N SER A 3 -40.90 37.67 -0.47
CA SER A 3 -39.69 37.47 -1.27
C SER A 3 -39.08 36.10 -0.96
N ARG A 4 -39.31 35.14 -1.87
CA ARG A 4 -38.64 33.84 -1.87
C ARG A 4 -37.27 34.03 -2.50
N VAL A 5 -36.23 33.83 -1.70
CA VAL A 5 -34.84 33.72 -2.19
C VAL A 5 -34.62 32.27 -2.60
N VAL A 6 -34.51 32.03 -3.90
CA VAL A 6 -34.11 30.74 -4.48
C VAL A 6 -32.60 30.71 -4.50
N LEU A 7 -32.02 29.88 -3.66
CA LEU A 7 -30.56 29.57 -3.70
C LEU A 7 -30.35 28.52 -4.81
N LEU A 8 -29.84 28.96 -5.96
CA LEU A 8 -29.31 28.09 -6.99
C LEU A 8 -27.89 27.67 -6.60
N LEU A 9 -27.74 26.43 -6.11
CA LEU A 9 -26.46 25.78 -5.99
C LEU A 9 -25.97 25.35 -7.39
N GLY A 10 -25.14 26.18 -7.98
CA GLY A 10 -24.39 25.83 -9.19
C GLY A 10 -23.30 24.81 -8.88
N ALA A 11 -23.51 23.56 -9.21
CA ALA A 11 -22.48 22.55 -9.24
C ALA A 11 -21.54 22.84 -10.43
N ALA A 12 -20.44 23.54 -10.17
CA ALA A 12 -19.36 23.69 -11.13
C ALA A 12 -18.59 22.36 -11.22
N LEU A 13 -18.91 21.56 -12.23
CA LEU A 13 -18.11 20.44 -12.68
C LEU A 13 -16.80 21.00 -13.27
N LEU A 14 -15.78 21.14 -12.45
CA LEU A 14 -14.42 21.32 -12.91
C LEU A 14 -13.90 20.00 -13.49
N LEU A 15 -14.14 19.80 -14.79
CA LEU A 15 -13.44 18.86 -15.62
C LEU A 15 -12.00 19.35 -15.79
N GLY A 16 -11.18 19.12 -14.79
CA GLY A 16 -9.74 19.23 -14.89
C GLY A 16 -9.21 18.08 -15.76
N ALA A 17 -9.09 18.33 -17.07
CA ALA A 17 -8.32 17.49 -17.95
C ALA A 17 -6.87 17.52 -17.50
N CYS A 18 -6.45 16.55 -16.69
CA CYS A 18 -5.05 16.23 -16.51
C CYS A 18 -4.55 15.69 -17.85
N ALA A 19 -3.95 16.55 -18.65
CA ALA A 19 -3.10 16.16 -19.77
C ALA A 19 -1.83 15.50 -19.19
N THR A 20 -1.96 14.26 -18.71
CA THR A 20 -0.84 13.34 -18.67
C THR A 20 -0.65 12.91 -20.11
N GLY A 21 0.37 13.47 -20.77
CA GLY A 21 0.83 12.91 -22.02
C GLY A 21 0.97 11.40 -21.86
N PRO A 22 0.69 10.60 -22.90
CA PRO A 22 0.88 9.18 -22.82
C PRO A 22 2.37 8.94 -22.55
N LEU A 23 2.72 8.59 -21.30
CA LEU A 23 3.88 7.77 -21.08
C LEU A 23 3.60 6.55 -21.96
N LEU A 24 4.33 6.44 -23.07
CA LEU A 24 4.38 5.25 -23.89
C LEU A 24 4.78 4.12 -22.95
N ALA A 25 3.78 3.49 -22.35
CA ALA A 25 3.99 2.24 -21.65
C ALA A 25 4.55 1.28 -22.70
N PRO A 26 5.68 0.61 -22.44
CA PRO A 26 6.18 -0.39 -23.37
C PRO A 26 5.04 -1.34 -23.69
N ASP A 27 4.85 -1.59 -24.99
CA ASP A 27 3.82 -2.49 -25.48
C ASP A 27 3.85 -3.77 -24.66
N PHE A 28 2.71 -4.15 -24.15
CA PHE A 28 2.52 -5.40 -23.41
C PHE A 28 2.44 -6.49 -24.48
N ASP A 29 3.60 -6.86 -25.04
CA ASP A 29 3.73 -7.71 -26.24
C ASP A 29 3.48 -9.20 -25.97
N GLY A 30 2.89 -9.56 -24.85
CA GLY A 30 2.52 -10.95 -24.56
C GLY A 30 3.72 -11.93 -24.49
N SER A 31 4.94 -11.47 -24.70
CA SER A 31 6.12 -12.29 -24.45
C SER A 31 6.22 -12.57 -22.96
N ALA A 32 6.43 -13.82 -22.59
CA ALA A 32 6.76 -14.24 -21.23
C ALA A 32 8.09 -13.60 -20.83
N GLY A 33 8.01 -12.33 -20.40
CA GLY A 33 9.16 -11.57 -19.93
C GLY A 33 9.54 -12.02 -18.53
N GLU A 34 10.81 -11.91 -18.21
CA GLU A 34 11.29 -12.14 -16.84
C GLU A 34 10.46 -11.37 -15.85
N GLY A 35 10.07 -12.02 -14.75
CA GLY A 35 9.29 -11.42 -13.66
C GLY A 35 9.93 -10.13 -13.14
N ALA A 36 9.14 -9.26 -12.60
CA ALA A 36 9.58 -8.01 -12.01
C ALA A 36 9.64 -8.14 -10.49
N ARG A 37 10.74 -7.74 -9.87
CA ARG A 37 10.91 -7.76 -8.42
C ARG A 37 11.59 -6.48 -7.95
N THR A 38 11.20 -5.99 -6.78
CA THR A 38 11.94 -4.93 -6.09
C THR A 38 13.28 -5.51 -5.58
N PRO A 39 14.44 -5.10 -6.13
CA PRO A 39 15.71 -5.81 -5.95
C PRO A 39 16.19 -5.82 -4.49
N ASP A 40 15.99 -4.72 -3.78
CA ASP A 40 16.50 -4.51 -2.41
C ASP A 40 15.45 -4.81 -1.34
N PHE A 41 14.39 -5.56 -1.68
CA PHE A 41 13.34 -5.94 -0.75
C PHE A 41 13.34 -7.43 -0.47
N ALA A 42 13.54 -7.78 0.81
CA ALA A 42 13.46 -9.15 1.32
C ALA A 42 12.27 -9.29 2.26
N PHE A 43 11.26 -10.08 1.87
CA PHE A 43 10.05 -10.30 2.69
C PHE A 43 10.37 -10.64 4.14
N ALA A 44 11.34 -11.53 4.37
CA ALA A 44 11.71 -12.01 5.70
C ALA A 44 12.37 -10.94 6.60
N GLY A 45 12.92 -9.87 6.01
CA GLY A 45 13.62 -8.80 6.77
C GLY A 45 12.88 -7.47 6.74
N ASP A 46 12.24 -7.14 5.61
CA ASP A 46 11.78 -5.78 5.36
C ASP A 46 10.27 -5.59 5.56
N THR A 47 9.62 -6.53 6.27
CA THR A 47 8.20 -6.45 6.63
C THR A 47 8.00 -6.27 8.13
N PHE A 48 6.84 -5.74 8.55
CA PHE A 48 6.49 -5.73 9.97
C PHE A 48 6.28 -7.15 10.48
N ALA A 49 6.68 -7.41 11.73
CA ALA A 49 6.59 -8.71 12.37
C ALA A 49 5.25 -8.97 13.08
N PHE A 50 4.39 -7.96 13.18
CA PHE A 50 3.09 -8.06 13.84
C PHE A 50 1.94 -7.93 12.83
N PRO A 51 0.81 -8.63 13.06
CA PRO A 51 -0.34 -8.60 12.18
C PRO A 51 -1.18 -7.33 12.38
N ASN A 52 -1.99 -7.03 11.37
CA ASN A 52 -3.10 -6.10 11.47
C ASN A 52 -4.21 -6.70 12.36
N LEU A 53 -4.47 -6.09 13.53
CA LEU A 53 -5.38 -6.62 14.54
C LEU A 53 -6.78 -5.97 14.55
N ILE A 54 -7.18 -5.28 13.50
CA ILE A 54 -8.49 -4.61 13.44
C ILE A 54 -9.66 -5.53 13.84
N ARG A 55 -9.55 -6.82 13.59
CA ARG A 55 -10.57 -7.82 13.95
C ARG A 55 -10.45 -8.31 15.39
N ALA A 56 -9.29 -8.21 16.00
CA ALA A 56 -9.08 -8.53 17.39
C ALA A 56 -9.33 -7.29 18.26
N ARG A 57 -10.55 -7.12 18.73
CA ARG A 57 -10.81 -6.15 19.80
C ARG A 57 -10.10 -6.63 21.06
N HIS A 58 -9.04 -5.96 21.44
CA HIS A 58 -8.44 -6.14 22.74
C HIS A 58 -9.17 -5.24 23.75
N PRO A 59 -9.98 -5.80 24.67
CA PRO A 59 -10.64 -5.01 25.67
C PRO A 59 -9.62 -4.22 26.51
N GLY A 60 -9.76 -2.90 26.56
CA GLY A 60 -8.93 -2.03 27.38
C GLY A 60 -7.66 -1.50 26.72
N VAL A 61 -7.38 -1.81 25.46
CA VAL A 61 -6.25 -1.26 24.71
C VAL A 61 -6.78 -0.43 23.54
N ASP A 62 -6.47 0.87 23.52
CA ASP A 62 -6.74 1.75 22.38
C ASP A 62 -5.59 1.67 21.36
N ASP A 63 -5.48 0.52 20.70
CA ASP A 63 -4.50 0.26 19.65
C ASP A 63 -5.07 0.37 18.23
N LEU A 64 -6.25 0.96 18.10
CA LEU A 64 -7.01 1.06 16.86
C LEU A 64 -6.24 1.66 15.70
N TYR A 65 -5.23 2.46 15.92
CA TYR A 65 -4.60 3.24 14.86
C TYR A 65 -3.50 2.53 14.07
N ALA A 66 -2.79 1.65 14.67
CA ALA A 66 -1.79 0.86 13.96
C ALA A 66 -2.38 -0.42 13.36
N ASN A 67 -3.63 -0.72 13.67
CA ASN A 67 -4.32 -1.91 13.23
C ASN A 67 -5.04 -1.74 11.88
N TYR A 68 -4.82 -0.64 11.20
CA TYR A 68 -5.38 -0.43 9.87
C TYR A 68 -4.40 -0.87 8.79
N CYS A 69 -4.82 -1.77 7.93
CA CYS A 69 -4.04 -2.24 6.79
C CYS A 69 -3.48 -1.08 5.95
N PHE A 70 -4.23 0.02 5.80
CA PHE A 70 -3.78 1.23 5.10
C PHE A 70 -2.56 1.89 5.74
N VAL A 71 -2.53 1.98 7.07
CA VAL A 71 -1.43 2.59 7.82
C VAL A 71 -0.19 1.72 7.74
N LEU A 72 -0.35 0.40 7.95
CA LEU A 72 0.74 -0.55 7.88
C LEU A 72 1.33 -0.65 6.47
N ALA A 73 0.50 -0.75 5.44
CA ALA A 73 0.96 -0.81 4.06
C ALA A 73 1.68 0.49 3.62
N ARG A 74 1.17 1.66 4.05
CA ARG A 74 1.85 2.93 3.84
C ARG A 74 3.18 2.98 4.60
N GLY A 75 3.18 2.58 5.86
CA GLY A 75 4.37 2.55 6.72
C GLY A 75 5.46 1.65 6.12
N LEU A 76 5.11 0.45 5.65
CA LEU A 76 6.06 -0.45 5.00
C LEU A 76 6.80 0.25 3.83
N ARG A 77 6.05 0.91 2.94
CA ARG A 77 6.65 1.67 1.84
C ARG A 77 7.53 2.80 2.33
N GLN A 78 7.06 3.56 3.34
CA GLN A 78 7.84 4.67 3.90
C GLN A 78 9.13 4.19 4.55
N PHE A 79 9.13 3.07 5.27
CA PHE A 79 10.35 2.48 5.81
C PHE A 79 11.30 2.06 4.69
N SER A 80 10.83 1.37 3.67
CA SER A 80 11.65 1.00 2.51
C SER A 80 12.27 2.20 1.79
N GLN A 81 11.57 3.33 1.71
CA GLN A 81 12.01 4.52 1.00
C GLN A 81 12.89 5.46 1.85
N PHE A 82 12.63 5.56 3.14
CA PHE A 82 13.14 6.65 3.98
C PHE A 82 13.89 6.21 5.23
N ALA A 83 13.89 4.92 5.57
CA ALA A 83 14.65 4.39 6.71
C ALA A 83 15.85 3.58 6.26
N ARG A 84 16.86 3.48 7.12
CA ARG A 84 17.93 2.49 7.08
C ARG A 84 18.19 1.98 8.48
N PHE A 85 18.57 0.73 8.58
CA PHE A 85 18.86 0.07 9.84
C PHE A 85 20.37 0.00 10.08
N ASP A 86 20.79 0.13 11.33
CA ASP A 86 22.21 0.06 11.71
C ASP A 86 22.35 -0.67 13.05
N PRO A 87 22.63 -1.98 13.02
CA PRO A 87 22.78 -2.79 14.23
C PRO A 87 24.01 -2.45 15.07
N GLY A 88 24.98 -1.74 14.50
CA GLY A 88 26.21 -1.35 15.20
C GLY A 88 26.03 -0.14 16.13
N LEU A 89 24.93 0.58 16.04
CA LEU A 89 24.63 1.71 16.88
C LEU A 89 23.89 1.29 18.16
N PRO A 90 24.06 2.02 19.27
CA PRO A 90 23.35 1.73 20.52
C PRO A 90 21.83 1.89 20.35
N LYS A 91 21.09 1.03 21.02
CA LYS A 91 19.62 1.10 21.07
C LYS A 91 19.13 2.36 21.78
N LEU A 92 17.98 2.86 21.36
CA LEU A 92 17.27 3.94 21.99
C LEU A 92 16.20 3.40 22.97
N ASP A 93 15.63 4.30 23.75
CA ASP A 93 14.42 4.02 24.52
C ASP A 93 13.17 4.09 23.61
N HIS A 94 12.03 3.74 24.19
CA HIS A 94 10.73 3.74 23.50
C HIS A 94 10.40 5.10 22.86
N ALA A 95 10.65 6.20 23.58
CA ALA A 95 10.35 7.55 23.10
C ALA A 95 11.21 7.94 21.91
N GLY A 96 12.50 7.60 21.95
CA GLY A 96 13.44 7.81 20.85
C GLY A 96 13.05 7.03 19.60
N TYR A 97 12.66 5.77 19.72
CA TYR A 97 12.18 4.99 18.57
C TYR A 97 10.87 5.52 18.01
N ARG A 98 9.92 5.90 18.86
CA ARG A 98 8.66 6.51 18.41
C ARG A 98 8.93 7.76 17.58
N GLU A 99 9.83 8.65 18.02
CA GLU A 99 10.20 9.85 17.26
C GLU A 99 10.81 9.51 15.89
N LEU A 100 11.70 8.50 15.80
CA LEU A 100 12.25 8.06 14.54
C LEU A 100 11.17 7.52 13.58
N VAL A 101 10.23 6.74 14.09
CA VAL A 101 9.08 6.25 13.31
C VAL A 101 8.21 7.40 12.83
N GLU A 102 7.91 8.39 13.68
CA GLU A 102 7.17 9.60 13.31
C GLU A 102 7.88 10.35 12.16
N ARG A 103 9.19 10.50 12.21
CA ARG A 103 10.00 11.13 11.15
C ARG A 103 9.93 10.37 9.82
N VAL A 104 9.92 9.05 9.84
CA VAL A 104 9.72 8.22 8.66
C VAL A 104 8.30 8.38 8.14
N ALA A 105 7.29 8.27 9.01
CA ALA A 105 5.87 8.30 8.68
C ALA A 105 5.38 9.69 8.23
N ALA A 106 6.06 10.77 8.61
CA ALA A 106 5.75 12.13 8.17
C ALA A 106 6.08 12.40 6.71
N ARG A 107 6.91 11.55 6.08
CA ARG A 107 7.29 11.73 4.68
C ARG A 107 6.17 11.29 3.74
N ALA A 108 6.02 12.02 2.64
CA ALA A 108 5.01 11.70 1.64
C ALA A 108 5.32 10.33 0.98
N PRO A 109 4.40 9.35 1.01
CA PRO A 109 4.66 8.01 0.46
C PRO A 109 4.82 8.00 -1.08
N TRP A 110 4.46 9.08 -1.76
CA TRP A 110 4.70 9.28 -3.21
C TRP A 110 6.02 9.96 -3.53
N ALA A 111 6.77 10.40 -2.51
CA ALA A 111 8.08 11.00 -2.73
C ALA A 111 9.09 9.92 -3.16
N PRO A 112 10.09 10.28 -3.98
CA PRO A 112 11.18 9.37 -4.32
C PRO A 112 11.89 8.85 -3.06
N ALA A 113 12.41 7.63 -3.15
CA ALA A 113 13.24 7.09 -2.08
C ALA A 113 14.49 7.96 -1.87
N LEU A 114 14.85 8.17 -0.62
CA LEU A 114 16.07 8.90 -0.30
C LEU A 114 17.32 8.06 -0.55
N PRO A 115 18.43 8.69 -0.96
CA PRO A 115 19.73 8.05 -0.95
C PRO A 115 20.04 7.47 0.44
N PRO A 116 20.76 6.34 0.55
CA PRO A 116 21.02 5.69 1.85
C PRO A 116 21.60 6.62 2.93
N GLY A 117 22.43 7.58 2.56
CA GLY A 117 23.04 8.54 3.49
C GLY A 117 22.07 9.58 4.07
N GLU A 118 20.94 9.81 3.43
CA GLU A 118 19.91 10.79 3.84
C GLU A 118 18.72 10.14 4.57
N ARG A 119 18.68 8.80 4.64
CA ARG A 119 17.59 8.06 5.28
C ARG A 119 17.66 8.21 6.80
N VAL A 120 16.50 8.12 7.43
CA VAL A 120 16.40 8.07 8.90
C VAL A 120 17.06 6.80 9.38
N VAL A 121 18.05 6.93 10.27
CA VAL A 121 18.77 5.78 10.84
C VAL A 121 17.97 5.20 11.99
N ILE A 122 17.68 3.91 11.93
CA ILE A 122 17.10 3.14 13.03
C ILE A 122 18.23 2.32 13.67
N PRO A 123 18.72 2.72 14.86
CA PRO A 123 19.85 2.08 15.48
C PRO A 123 19.48 0.77 16.18
N GLY A 124 20.47 -0.13 16.35
CA GLY A 124 20.38 -1.32 17.19
C GLY A 124 19.64 -2.51 16.59
N TYR A 125 19.22 -2.44 15.31
CA TYR A 125 18.52 -3.51 14.61
C TYR A 125 19.02 -3.64 13.18
N ALA A 126 19.00 -4.87 12.64
CA ALA A 126 19.48 -5.15 11.29
C ALA A 126 18.45 -4.87 10.20
N ASN A 127 17.15 -4.92 10.53
CA ASN A 127 16.07 -4.78 9.56
C ASN A 127 14.72 -4.40 10.22
N LEU A 128 13.71 -4.12 9.40
CA LEU A 128 12.38 -3.73 9.85
C LEU A 128 11.69 -4.82 10.69
N ARG A 129 11.89 -6.09 10.32
CA ARG A 129 11.22 -7.20 11.01
C ARG A 129 11.73 -7.39 12.43
N GLU A 130 13.04 -7.33 12.62
CA GLU A 130 13.63 -7.36 13.97
C GLU A 130 13.20 -6.16 14.80
N PHE A 131 13.30 -4.97 14.23
CA PHE A 131 12.89 -3.73 14.87
C PHE A 131 11.43 -3.77 15.32
N SER A 132 10.53 -4.07 14.40
CA SER A 132 9.10 -4.06 14.68
C SER A 132 8.65 -5.17 15.64
N ARG A 133 9.39 -6.29 15.70
CA ARG A 133 9.14 -7.34 16.70
C ARG A 133 9.52 -6.90 18.11
N ALA A 134 10.64 -6.20 18.24
CA ALA A 134 11.16 -5.76 19.53
C ALA A 134 10.43 -4.49 20.05
N GLU A 135 10.11 -3.58 19.15
CA GLU A 135 9.63 -2.24 19.45
C GLU A 135 8.20 -2.00 18.90
N GLU A 136 7.35 -3.03 18.92
CA GLU A 136 5.99 -2.98 18.36
C GLU A 136 5.20 -1.77 18.86
N GLY A 137 5.26 -1.46 20.15
CA GLY A 137 4.58 -0.31 20.76
C GLY A 137 5.04 1.02 20.15
N ALA A 138 6.35 1.26 20.09
CA ALA A 138 6.92 2.47 19.52
C ALA A 138 6.59 2.62 18.02
N VAL A 139 6.62 1.51 17.28
CA VAL A 139 6.24 1.48 15.85
C VAL A 139 4.77 1.85 15.68
N LYS A 140 3.88 1.23 16.46
CA LYS A 140 2.43 1.49 16.41
C LYS A 140 2.11 2.93 16.76
N GLU A 141 2.70 3.48 17.80
CA GLU A 141 2.50 4.87 18.20
C GLU A 141 3.03 5.85 17.14
N GLY A 142 4.24 5.61 16.63
CA GLY A 142 4.91 6.51 15.69
C GLY A 142 4.33 6.51 14.28
N LEU A 143 3.65 5.45 13.83
CA LEU A 143 2.98 5.42 12.53
C LEU A 143 1.84 6.45 12.40
N GLY A 144 1.40 7.02 13.51
CA GLY A 144 0.59 8.22 13.60
C GLY A 144 -0.89 8.05 13.22
N PRO A 145 -1.64 9.16 13.28
CA PRO A 145 -3.09 9.14 13.28
C PRO A 145 -3.68 8.70 11.94
N ARG A 146 -4.67 7.90 12.03
CA ARG A 146 -5.44 7.19 11.01
C ARG A 146 -6.53 7.98 10.38
N PHE A 147 -7.06 8.94 11.11
CA PHE A 147 -8.26 9.67 10.73
C PHE A 147 -8.15 10.14 9.26
N TRP A 148 -7.07 10.82 8.90
CA TRP A 148 -6.83 11.28 7.54
C TRP A 148 -6.62 10.14 6.54
N THR A 149 -6.03 9.02 6.96
CA THR A 149 -5.88 7.83 6.11
C THR A 149 -7.23 7.24 5.75
N LEU A 150 -8.15 7.13 6.70
CA LEU A 150 -9.51 6.62 6.47
C LEU A 150 -10.36 7.54 5.60
N TRP A 151 -10.22 8.86 5.78
CA TRP A 151 -10.97 9.87 5.03
C TRP A 151 -10.33 10.24 3.70
N HIS A 152 -9.17 9.68 3.39
CA HIS A 152 -8.54 9.95 2.10
C HIS A 152 -9.42 9.46 0.95
N TRP A 153 -9.64 10.32 -0.02
CA TRP A 153 -10.54 10.07 -1.14
C TRP A 153 -10.23 8.77 -1.89
N THR A 154 -8.96 8.30 -1.90
CA THR A 154 -8.56 7.05 -2.53
C THR A 154 -9.30 5.82 -2.00
N ASN A 155 -9.77 5.88 -0.74
CA ASN A 155 -10.54 4.80 -0.13
C ASN A 155 -11.96 4.72 -0.69
N TRP A 156 -12.50 5.83 -1.18
CA TRP A 156 -13.84 5.93 -1.73
C TRP A 156 -13.92 5.52 -3.20
N ARG A 157 -12.78 5.46 -3.90
CA ARG A 157 -12.73 5.01 -5.30
C ARG A 157 -13.29 3.61 -5.50
N ALA A 158 -13.20 2.76 -4.50
CA ALA A 158 -13.74 1.42 -4.53
C ALA A 158 -15.26 1.37 -4.80
N ALA A 159 -15.99 2.43 -4.44
CA ALA A 159 -17.45 2.54 -4.66
C ALA A 159 -17.83 2.83 -6.13
N PHE A 160 -16.88 3.29 -6.96
CA PHE A 160 -17.19 3.63 -8.35
C PHE A 160 -17.08 2.41 -9.27
N LEU A 161 -17.75 2.52 -10.42
CA LEU A 161 -17.67 1.51 -11.48
C LEU A 161 -16.24 1.45 -12.01
N VAL A 162 -15.70 0.23 -12.07
CA VAL A 162 -14.34 -0.04 -12.54
C VAL A 162 -14.41 -0.83 -13.82
N THR A 163 -13.81 -0.28 -14.87
CA THR A 163 -13.77 -0.93 -16.19
C THR A 163 -12.61 -1.96 -16.25
N ARG A 164 -12.73 -2.92 -17.17
CA ARG A 164 -11.66 -3.86 -17.47
C ARG A 164 -10.39 -3.15 -17.96
N ALA A 165 -10.54 -2.08 -18.73
CA ALA A 165 -9.41 -1.25 -19.19
C ALA A 165 -8.67 -0.58 -18.02
N HIS A 166 -9.39 -0.13 -16.99
CA HIS A 166 -8.77 0.39 -15.77
C HIS A 166 -7.95 -0.69 -15.05
N GLN A 167 -8.50 -1.90 -14.89
CA GLN A 167 -7.78 -3.00 -14.22
C GLN A 167 -6.54 -3.43 -15.00
N GLU A 168 -6.60 -3.46 -16.31
CA GLU A 168 -5.44 -3.70 -17.17
C GLU A 168 -4.39 -2.59 -17.02
N GLY A 169 -4.81 -1.33 -16.95
CA GLY A 169 -3.94 -0.19 -16.65
C GLY A 169 -3.21 -0.37 -15.32
N VAL A 170 -3.95 -0.75 -14.27
CA VAL A 170 -3.37 -1.03 -12.94
C VAL A 170 -2.33 -2.15 -13.02
N ALA A 171 -2.61 -3.26 -13.71
CA ALA A 171 -1.66 -4.37 -13.85
C ALA A 171 -0.37 -3.94 -14.55
N ARG A 172 -0.48 -3.17 -15.65
CA ARG A 172 0.69 -2.62 -16.36
C ARG A 172 1.53 -1.68 -15.50
N GLU A 173 0.86 -0.79 -14.78
CA GLU A 173 1.53 0.14 -13.88
C GLU A 173 2.25 -0.58 -12.73
N LEU A 174 1.64 -1.64 -12.17
CA LEU A 174 2.27 -2.50 -11.15
C LEU A 174 3.58 -3.09 -11.65
N VAL A 175 3.57 -3.72 -12.83
CA VAL A 175 4.77 -4.29 -13.41
C VAL A 175 5.84 -3.23 -13.66
N ALA A 176 5.46 -2.05 -14.18
CA ALA A 176 6.39 -0.96 -14.42
C ALA A 176 7.04 -0.44 -13.14
N GLU A 177 6.27 -0.27 -12.07
CA GLU A 177 6.77 0.18 -10.77
C GLU A 177 7.73 -0.86 -10.15
N LEU A 178 7.37 -2.14 -10.17
CA LEU A 178 8.20 -3.21 -9.63
C LEU A 178 9.52 -3.36 -10.43
N ARG A 179 9.48 -3.23 -11.76
CA ARG A 179 10.69 -3.19 -12.60
C ARG A 179 11.59 -2.00 -12.27
N ALA A 180 10.98 -0.88 -11.88
CA ALA A 180 11.73 0.29 -11.42
C ALA A 180 12.17 0.19 -9.94
N GLY A 181 12.04 -0.97 -9.30
CA GLY A 181 12.47 -1.22 -7.94
C GLY A 181 11.57 -0.59 -6.86
N ARG A 182 10.32 -0.27 -7.18
CA ARG A 182 9.41 0.39 -6.24
C ARG A 182 8.32 -0.54 -5.75
N LEU A 183 8.10 -0.55 -4.44
CA LEU A 183 6.96 -1.20 -3.82
C LEU A 183 5.66 -0.49 -4.18
N VAL A 184 4.59 -1.24 -4.43
CA VAL A 184 3.29 -0.66 -4.80
C VAL A 184 2.21 -1.03 -3.80
N GLN A 185 1.62 -0.02 -3.18
CA GLN A 185 0.46 -0.21 -2.31
C GLN A 185 -0.81 -0.30 -3.13
N LEU A 186 -1.62 -1.30 -2.84
CA LEU A 186 -2.89 -1.57 -3.49
C LEU A 186 -4.03 -1.58 -2.48
N LEU A 187 -5.12 -0.91 -2.83
CA LEU A 187 -6.43 -1.20 -2.27
C LEU A 187 -7.07 -2.32 -3.08
N VAL A 188 -7.51 -3.37 -2.43
CA VAL A 188 -8.21 -4.50 -3.02
C VAL A 188 -9.61 -4.63 -2.43
N THR A 189 -10.61 -4.81 -3.29
CA THR A 189 -12.02 -4.92 -2.87
C THR A 189 -12.75 -5.99 -3.68
N ASN A 190 -13.77 -6.61 -3.09
CA ASN A 190 -14.61 -7.60 -3.78
C ASN A 190 -16.07 -7.12 -4.00
N LEU A 191 -16.26 -5.79 -4.14
CA LEU A 191 -17.60 -5.25 -4.41
C LEU A 191 -18.32 -5.99 -5.56
N PRO A 192 -19.64 -6.31 -5.39
CA PRO A 192 -20.56 -5.75 -4.41
C PRO A 192 -20.65 -6.49 -3.06
N LYS A 193 -19.91 -7.57 -2.83
CA LYS A 193 -20.00 -8.36 -1.59
C LYS A 193 -19.61 -7.59 -0.32
N ILE A 194 -18.77 -6.56 -0.42
CA ILE A 194 -18.28 -5.71 0.70
C ILE A 194 -17.56 -6.52 1.81
N GLU A 195 -17.16 -7.73 1.55
CA GLU A 195 -16.45 -8.59 2.51
C GLU A 195 -14.96 -8.26 2.57
N LEU A 196 -14.40 -7.81 1.44
CA LEU A 196 -13.02 -7.41 1.28
C LEU A 196 -12.92 -5.91 0.99
N ASN A 197 -12.29 -5.19 1.92
CA ASN A 197 -11.81 -3.83 1.74
C ASN A 197 -10.46 -3.75 2.44
N HIS A 198 -9.41 -4.10 1.71
CA HIS A 198 -8.10 -4.39 2.28
C HIS A 198 -6.97 -3.74 1.50
N THR A 199 -5.84 -3.55 2.14
CA THR A 199 -4.67 -2.93 1.52
C THR A 199 -3.46 -3.83 1.69
N VAL A 200 -2.79 -4.09 0.58
CA VAL A 200 -1.58 -4.91 0.49
C VAL A 200 -0.45 -4.17 -0.23
N VAL A 201 0.77 -4.68 -0.15
CA VAL A 201 1.93 -4.10 -0.85
C VAL A 201 2.55 -5.12 -1.78
N ALA A 202 2.49 -4.88 -3.09
CA ALA A 202 3.13 -5.71 -4.08
C ALA A 202 4.66 -5.43 -4.12
N PHE A 203 5.45 -6.50 -4.18
CA PHE A 203 6.91 -6.44 -4.24
C PHE A 203 7.53 -7.33 -5.32
N GLU A 204 6.74 -8.22 -5.94
CA GLU A 204 7.17 -9.09 -7.02
C GLU A 204 6.02 -9.37 -7.99
N ALA A 205 6.32 -9.50 -9.27
CA ALA A 205 5.40 -9.95 -10.32
C ALA A 205 6.03 -11.11 -11.08
N ARG A 206 5.25 -12.14 -11.34
CA ARG A 206 5.64 -13.34 -12.09
C ARG A 206 4.70 -13.54 -13.26
N ASP A 207 5.24 -13.73 -14.44
CA ASP A 207 4.44 -14.10 -15.59
C ASP A 207 3.93 -15.54 -15.45
N THR A 208 2.67 -15.76 -15.79
CA THR A 208 2.00 -17.06 -15.82
C THR A 208 1.36 -17.30 -17.19
N ALA A 209 0.98 -18.53 -17.48
CA ALA A 209 0.35 -18.86 -18.76
C ALA A 209 -0.96 -18.08 -19.03
N ARG A 210 -1.68 -17.65 -17.98
CA ARG A 210 -2.95 -16.92 -18.10
C ARG A 210 -2.83 -15.43 -17.80
N GLY A 211 -1.72 -14.99 -17.22
CA GLY A 211 -1.66 -13.60 -16.79
C GLY A 211 -0.40 -13.26 -15.99
N ILE A 212 -0.59 -12.53 -14.91
CA ILE A 212 0.48 -12.10 -14.03
C ILE A 212 0.09 -12.42 -12.59
N GLU A 213 0.95 -13.11 -11.87
CA GLU A 213 0.84 -13.29 -10.43
C GLU A 213 1.66 -12.21 -9.74
N PHE A 214 1.04 -11.48 -8.83
CA PHE A 214 1.70 -10.51 -7.94
C PHE A 214 1.85 -11.10 -6.56
N VAL A 215 3.08 -11.13 -6.06
CA VAL A 215 3.39 -11.48 -4.69
C VAL A 215 3.28 -10.23 -3.85
N VAL A 216 2.51 -10.30 -2.79
CA VAL A 216 2.20 -9.15 -1.95
C VAL A 216 2.52 -9.44 -0.48
N TRP A 217 2.90 -8.40 0.25
CA TRP A 217 2.82 -8.43 1.69
C TRP A 217 1.41 -8.08 2.11
N ASP A 218 0.80 -8.98 2.89
CA ASP A 218 -0.52 -8.81 3.49
C ASP A 218 -0.34 -8.46 4.97
N PRO A 219 -0.77 -7.28 5.43
CA PRO A 219 -0.65 -6.93 6.84
C PRO A 219 -1.48 -7.81 7.80
N ASN A 220 -2.44 -8.59 7.30
CA ASN A 220 -3.17 -9.55 8.12
C ASN A 220 -2.38 -10.86 8.33
N ASP A 221 -1.42 -11.16 7.46
CA ASP A 221 -0.53 -12.33 7.58
C ASP A 221 0.93 -11.89 7.37
N PRO A 222 1.61 -11.43 8.44
CA PRO A 222 2.99 -10.98 8.33
C PRO A 222 4.00 -12.10 8.08
N ASP A 223 3.61 -13.37 8.25
CA ASP A 223 4.53 -14.52 8.22
C ASP A 223 4.57 -15.20 6.84
N ALA A 224 3.58 -14.99 5.99
CA ALA A 224 3.53 -15.54 4.64
C ALA A 224 3.13 -14.50 3.59
N PRO A 225 3.75 -14.51 2.39
CA PRO A 225 3.34 -13.63 1.32
C PRO A 225 1.96 -14.02 0.79
N GLY A 226 1.13 -13.02 0.52
CA GLY A 226 -0.12 -13.17 -0.21
C GLY A 226 0.09 -13.24 -1.72
N LEU A 227 -0.95 -13.65 -2.45
CA LEU A 227 -0.94 -13.74 -3.91
C LEU A 227 -2.21 -13.13 -4.51
N ILE A 228 -2.00 -12.27 -5.52
CA ILE A 228 -3.05 -11.69 -6.36
C ILE A 228 -2.71 -12.02 -7.81
N GLN A 229 -3.66 -12.48 -8.59
CA GLN A 229 -3.48 -12.77 -10.00
C GLN A 229 -4.24 -11.77 -10.86
N TYR A 230 -3.62 -11.28 -11.93
CA TYR A 230 -4.30 -10.59 -13.03
C TYR A 230 -4.46 -11.56 -14.20
N ASP A 231 -5.70 -11.83 -14.61
CA ASP A 231 -6.03 -12.64 -15.78
C ASP A 231 -6.11 -11.74 -17.01
N ARG A 232 -5.30 -12.03 -18.05
CA ARG A 232 -5.21 -11.23 -19.28
C ARG A 232 -6.45 -11.37 -20.15
N GLU A 233 -7.08 -12.53 -20.18
CA GLU A 233 -8.26 -12.79 -21.00
C GLU A 233 -9.50 -12.11 -20.39
N GLU A 234 -9.72 -12.30 -19.09
CA GLU A 234 -10.83 -11.66 -18.37
C GLU A 234 -10.57 -10.17 -18.10
N ARG A 235 -9.31 -9.72 -18.16
CA ARG A 235 -8.85 -8.37 -17.82
C ARG A 235 -9.31 -7.97 -16.41
N ARG A 236 -9.06 -8.87 -15.45
CA ARG A 236 -9.57 -8.79 -14.08
C ARG A 236 -8.56 -9.32 -13.08
N PHE A 237 -8.58 -8.77 -11.88
CA PHE A 237 -7.82 -9.32 -10.76
C PHE A 237 -8.60 -10.37 -9.98
N TRP A 238 -7.85 -11.30 -9.38
CA TRP A 238 -8.31 -12.36 -8.51
C TRP A 238 -7.46 -12.36 -7.23
N ALA A 239 -8.09 -12.47 -6.07
CA ALA A 239 -7.41 -12.88 -4.85
C ALA A 239 -7.24 -14.40 -4.92
N THR A 240 -6.01 -14.87 -4.95
CA THR A 240 -5.71 -16.32 -4.94
C THR A 240 -5.28 -16.78 -3.55
N ARG A 241 -4.57 -15.94 -2.82
CA ARG A 241 -4.19 -16.17 -1.43
C ARG A 241 -4.02 -14.83 -0.70
N LEU A 242 -5.06 -14.38 -0.05
CA LEU A 242 -5.03 -13.28 0.93
C LEU A 242 -5.62 -13.80 2.23
N HIS A 243 -5.04 -13.39 3.35
CA HIS A 243 -5.49 -13.85 4.67
C HIS A 243 -6.97 -13.50 4.91
N ASP A 244 -7.73 -14.45 5.45
CA ASP A 244 -9.18 -14.34 5.72
C ASP A 244 -10.05 -14.01 4.48
N THR A 245 -9.56 -14.26 3.28
CA THR A 245 -10.30 -13.99 2.05
C THR A 245 -10.44 -15.26 1.23
N GLU A 246 -11.68 -15.61 0.90
CA GLU A 246 -11.95 -16.70 -0.05
C GLU A 246 -11.43 -16.31 -1.44
N PRO A 247 -10.79 -17.25 -2.17
CA PRO A 247 -10.36 -17.00 -3.54
C PRO A 247 -11.52 -16.51 -4.41
N GLY A 248 -11.28 -15.44 -5.17
CA GLY A 248 -12.34 -14.86 -5.98
C GLY A 248 -11.96 -13.57 -6.69
N PRO A 249 -12.89 -13.05 -7.55
CA PRO A 249 -12.64 -11.83 -8.29
C PRO A 249 -12.59 -10.61 -7.37
N ILE A 250 -11.59 -9.77 -7.62
CA ILE A 250 -11.39 -8.52 -6.90
C ILE A 250 -11.21 -7.34 -7.86
N ARG A 251 -11.25 -6.14 -7.30
CA ARG A 251 -10.84 -4.89 -7.95
C ARG A 251 -9.58 -4.40 -7.25
N ALA A 252 -8.58 -4.01 -8.01
CA ALA A 252 -7.34 -3.46 -7.50
C ALA A 252 -7.18 -1.99 -7.89
N PHE A 253 -6.67 -1.18 -6.96
CA PHE A 253 -6.43 0.24 -7.15
C PHE A 253 -5.07 0.60 -6.58
N ARG A 254 -4.24 1.30 -7.34
CA ARG A 254 -3.00 1.87 -6.78
C ARG A 254 -3.32 2.96 -5.76
N MET A 255 -2.52 3.01 -4.71
CA MET A 255 -2.65 3.99 -3.64
C MET A 255 -1.37 4.80 -3.46
N TYR A 256 -1.55 6.05 -3.04
CA TYR A 256 -0.45 6.94 -2.63
C TYR A 256 0.69 7.04 -3.65
N TYR A 257 0.37 7.20 -4.92
CA TYR A 257 1.34 7.45 -6.00
C TYR A 257 1.41 8.94 -6.39
N SER A 258 0.54 9.76 -5.83
CA SER A 258 0.54 11.22 -5.95
C SER A 258 -0.08 11.85 -4.69
N ARG A 259 -0.04 13.19 -4.62
CA ARG A 259 -0.66 13.93 -3.51
C ARG A 259 -2.18 13.69 -3.40
N PHE A 260 -2.83 13.34 -4.49
CA PHE A 260 -4.29 13.20 -4.57
C PHE A 260 -4.75 11.75 -4.70
N LEU A 261 -3.83 10.84 -4.98
CA LEU A 261 -4.16 9.46 -5.34
C LEU A 261 -3.23 8.44 -4.66
#